data_46f045afb024bc470ab24850c892d716
#
_entry.id   46f045afb024bc470ab24850c892d716
#
_cell.length_a   1.000
_cell.length_b   1.000
_cell.length_c   1.000
_cell.angle_alpha   90.00
_cell.angle_beta   90.00
_cell.angle_gamma   90.00
#
_symmetry.space_group_name_H-M   'P 1'
#
loop_
_entity.id
_entity.type
_entity.pdbx_description
1 polymer ?
#
loop_
_entity_poly.entity_id
_entity_poly.type
_entity_poly.pdbx_seq_one_letter_code
_entity_poly.pdbx_strand_id
1 'polypeptide(L)'
;PEPVVVQYTLTVTAGNGGSVTNGGTFDDGTSVSVTANANEGYEFVGWDGNDSTNEAITITLNSNQTIQALFQLVVSSENYYSSGDIIPIEAVIFYDRELDVNGIKLITAGEIGGQQAVPDIWIYKTAQLFKLLMDKDSEGIDSDAQLNMIKTLKGEIGWHQGYPSGQRIARGGGNEYSPGFLGDSRNQFYPGIEAFEDEFTLDDMVWYKNIDSRGTGDDDINEIIEHTLHTLHRFGVRGGVEGSTEVLNIEAEEEDVSNTDVFLAMKEAHNNGVFDIEGYGGDINNRDAWPVMLKEYQYLLTYGMWEFSEFWEGGSLSPEWNDNARTPEGVLANNPLGYQLYNTYFKPVISIPNKEVLRTMFQDNDQGESGYTPD
;
A
#
# COMPACT_ATOMS: atom_id res chain seq x y z
N PRO A 1 20.53 -9.20 -62.29
CA PRO A 1 20.46 -9.03 -60.86
C PRO A 1 19.00 -9.06 -60.43
N GLU A 2 18.69 -9.88 -59.44
CA GLU A 2 17.38 -9.84 -58.82
C GLU A 2 17.18 -8.48 -58.13
N PRO A 3 15.95 -7.95 -58.09
CA PRO A 3 15.67 -6.70 -57.41
C PRO A 3 15.99 -6.87 -55.92
N VAL A 4 16.75 -5.94 -55.33
CA VAL A 4 16.99 -5.88 -53.90
C VAL A 4 15.66 -5.46 -53.23
N VAL A 5 15.05 -6.35 -52.49
CA VAL A 5 13.86 -6.04 -51.71
C VAL A 5 14.32 -5.31 -50.44
N VAL A 6 13.88 -4.08 -50.29
CA VAL A 6 14.11 -3.30 -49.06
C VAL A 6 13.10 -3.77 -48.02
N GLN A 7 13.56 -4.04 -46.79
CA GLN A 7 12.71 -4.49 -45.69
C GLN A 7 12.85 -3.56 -44.50
N TYR A 8 11.75 -3.40 -43.75
CA TYR A 8 11.69 -2.64 -42.51
C TYR A 8 11.09 -3.47 -41.39
N THR A 9 11.52 -3.17 -40.17
CA THR A 9 11.03 -3.84 -38.95
C THR A 9 10.02 -2.97 -38.25
N LEU A 10 8.85 -3.57 -37.94
CA LEU A 10 7.86 -3.04 -37.02
C LEU A 10 8.02 -3.74 -35.66
N THR A 11 8.48 -2.99 -34.66
CA THR A 11 8.52 -3.44 -33.28
C THR A 11 7.22 -3.03 -32.58
N VAL A 12 6.45 -4.00 -32.10
CA VAL A 12 5.20 -3.76 -31.39
C VAL A 12 5.33 -4.37 -29.99
N THR A 13 5.13 -3.57 -28.97
CA THR A 13 5.18 -4.00 -27.56
C THR A 13 3.88 -3.66 -26.84
N ALA A 14 3.58 -4.38 -25.78
CA ALA A 14 2.50 -4.06 -24.85
C ALA A 14 3.08 -3.49 -23.56
N GLY A 15 2.45 -2.46 -23.04
CA GLY A 15 2.61 -2.06 -21.65
C GLY A 15 1.90 -3.04 -20.69
N ASN A 16 2.01 -2.80 -19.41
CA ASN A 16 1.30 -3.58 -18.39
C ASN A 16 -0.22 -3.55 -18.66
N GLY A 17 -0.90 -4.66 -18.43
CA GLY A 17 -2.35 -4.73 -18.55
C GLY A 17 -2.89 -5.17 -19.91
N GLY A 18 -2.06 -5.61 -20.84
CA GLY A 18 -2.55 -6.10 -22.12
C GLY A 18 -1.53 -6.85 -22.96
N SER A 19 -1.92 -7.16 -24.19
CA SER A 19 -1.10 -7.85 -25.21
C SER A 19 -1.30 -7.21 -26.58
N VAL A 20 -0.35 -7.49 -27.49
CA VAL A 20 -0.37 -6.99 -28.87
C VAL A 20 -0.10 -8.09 -29.88
N THR A 21 -0.49 -7.87 -31.13
CA THR A 21 -0.26 -8.80 -32.23
C THR A 21 0.57 -8.15 -33.34
N ASN A 22 1.23 -8.99 -34.14
CA ASN A 22 1.72 -8.67 -35.49
C ASN A 22 2.92 -7.72 -35.64
N GLY A 23 3.92 -7.73 -34.75
CA GLY A 23 5.24 -7.18 -35.04
C GLY A 23 6.03 -8.09 -36.00
N GLY A 24 7.08 -7.57 -36.63
CA GLY A 24 7.94 -8.35 -37.53
C GLY A 24 8.70 -7.52 -38.60
N THR A 25 9.37 -8.21 -39.53
CA THR A 25 10.06 -7.58 -40.66
C THR A 25 9.29 -7.82 -41.96
N PHE A 26 9.07 -6.76 -42.72
CA PHE A 26 8.20 -6.73 -43.88
C PHE A 26 8.86 -5.94 -45.02
N ASP A 27 8.43 -6.21 -46.25
CA ASP A 27 8.90 -5.47 -47.44
C ASP A 27 8.41 -4.01 -47.40
N ASP A 28 9.20 -3.11 -48.02
CA ASP A 28 8.85 -1.68 -48.12
C ASP A 28 7.46 -1.49 -48.73
N GLY A 29 6.67 -0.60 -48.13
CA GLY A 29 5.30 -0.31 -48.50
C GLY A 29 4.26 -1.30 -47.99
N THR A 30 4.64 -2.35 -47.24
CA THR A 30 3.70 -3.31 -46.67
C THR A 30 2.84 -2.63 -45.59
N SER A 31 1.54 -2.86 -45.66
CA SER A 31 0.58 -2.43 -44.62
C SER A 31 0.32 -3.56 -43.64
N VAL A 32 0.65 -3.34 -42.38
CA VAL A 32 0.54 -4.32 -41.28
C VAL A 32 -0.56 -3.86 -40.33
N SER A 33 -1.54 -4.73 -40.07
CA SER A 33 -2.56 -4.49 -39.03
C SER A 33 -2.04 -5.01 -37.71
N VAL A 34 -2.06 -4.15 -36.68
CA VAL A 34 -1.74 -4.49 -35.29
C VAL A 34 -2.96 -4.28 -34.43
N THR A 35 -3.11 -5.10 -33.39
CA THR A 35 -4.23 -5.01 -32.45
C THR A 35 -3.69 -5.07 -31.03
N ALA A 36 -4.16 -4.15 -30.20
CA ALA A 36 -4.00 -4.17 -28.75
C ALA A 36 -5.19 -4.92 -28.13
N ASN A 37 -4.92 -5.77 -27.16
CA ASN A 37 -5.93 -6.51 -26.42
C ASN A 37 -5.72 -6.24 -24.93
N ALA A 38 -6.68 -5.57 -24.29
CA ALA A 38 -6.64 -5.35 -22.87
C ALA A 38 -6.94 -6.66 -22.09
N ASN A 39 -6.23 -6.87 -20.98
CA ASN A 39 -6.53 -7.94 -20.05
C ASN A 39 -7.79 -7.60 -19.24
N GLU A 40 -8.36 -8.60 -18.55
CA GLU A 40 -9.49 -8.38 -17.65
C GLU A 40 -9.13 -7.30 -16.61
N GLY A 41 -10.01 -6.33 -16.43
CA GLY A 41 -9.81 -5.19 -15.54
C GLY A 41 -8.97 -4.05 -16.13
N TYR A 42 -8.51 -4.14 -17.39
CA TYR A 42 -7.80 -3.06 -18.07
C TYR A 42 -8.57 -2.54 -19.28
N GLU A 43 -8.31 -1.30 -19.66
CA GLU A 43 -8.76 -0.71 -20.90
C GLU A 43 -7.56 -0.19 -21.72
N PHE A 44 -7.69 -0.20 -23.03
CA PHE A 44 -6.69 0.39 -23.92
C PHE A 44 -6.86 1.92 -23.92
N VAL A 45 -5.75 2.65 -23.74
CA VAL A 45 -5.77 4.12 -23.68
C VAL A 45 -5.06 4.80 -24.85
N GLY A 46 -4.29 4.06 -25.64
CA GLY A 46 -3.61 4.61 -26.80
C GLY A 46 -2.35 3.85 -27.20
N TRP A 47 -1.62 4.41 -28.16
CA TRP A 47 -0.34 3.92 -28.64
C TRP A 47 0.75 4.96 -28.38
N ASP A 48 1.82 4.60 -27.70
CA ASP A 48 3.06 5.36 -27.77
C ASP A 48 3.74 5.11 -29.12
N GLY A 49 4.17 6.19 -29.78
CA GLY A 49 4.71 6.14 -31.15
C GLY A 49 3.66 6.18 -32.27
N ASN A 50 2.36 6.32 -31.94
CA ASN A 50 1.27 6.52 -32.91
C ASN A 50 0.09 7.27 -32.26
N ASP A 51 -0.44 8.29 -32.92
CA ASP A 51 -1.51 9.15 -32.39
C ASP A 51 -2.94 8.52 -32.40
N SER A 52 -3.06 7.27 -32.80
CA SER A 52 -4.38 6.60 -32.86
C SER A 52 -4.84 6.17 -31.48
N THR A 53 -6.12 6.43 -31.20
CA THR A 53 -6.85 5.94 -30.01
C THR A 53 -7.61 4.63 -30.28
N ASN A 54 -7.51 4.06 -31.46
CA ASN A 54 -8.18 2.80 -31.79
C ASN A 54 -7.30 1.60 -31.39
N GLU A 55 -7.89 0.59 -30.78
CA GLU A 55 -7.22 -0.67 -30.43
C GLU A 55 -6.60 -1.38 -31.63
N ALA A 56 -7.23 -1.30 -32.78
CA ALA A 56 -6.72 -1.86 -34.03
C ALA A 56 -6.32 -0.74 -34.98
N ILE A 57 -5.07 -0.79 -35.45
CA ILE A 57 -4.50 0.18 -36.40
C ILE A 57 -3.78 -0.54 -37.55
N THR A 58 -3.64 0.15 -38.67
CA THR A 58 -2.87 -0.32 -39.80
C THR A 58 -1.68 0.63 -40.07
N ILE A 59 -0.50 0.08 -40.10
CA ILE A 59 0.77 0.81 -40.28
C ILE A 59 1.37 0.43 -41.62
N THR A 60 1.67 1.42 -42.48
CA THR A 60 2.40 1.21 -43.71
C THR A 60 3.89 1.45 -43.46
N LEU A 61 4.71 0.44 -43.71
CA LEU A 61 6.15 0.48 -43.45
C LEU A 61 6.95 1.09 -44.58
N ASN A 62 7.53 2.27 -44.35
CA ASN A 62 8.47 2.96 -45.22
C ASN A 62 9.84 3.17 -44.51
N SER A 63 9.92 2.79 -43.24
CA SER A 63 11.09 2.82 -42.36
C SER A 63 10.86 1.87 -41.18
N ASN A 64 11.91 1.60 -40.39
CA ASN A 64 11.73 0.91 -39.10
C ASN A 64 10.86 1.75 -38.16
N GLN A 65 9.89 1.12 -37.53
CA GLN A 65 8.96 1.78 -36.57
C GLN A 65 8.87 0.98 -35.27
N THR A 66 8.67 1.69 -34.19
CA THR A 66 8.40 1.12 -32.84
C THR A 66 7.17 1.77 -32.27
N ILE A 67 6.25 0.96 -31.81
CA ILE A 67 5.04 1.40 -31.11
C ILE A 67 4.82 0.54 -29.86
N GLN A 68 4.18 1.13 -28.85
CA GLN A 68 3.78 0.42 -27.66
C GLN A 68 2.29 0.67 -27.39
N ALA A 69 1.52 -0.41 -27.17
CA ALA A 69 0.16 -0.28 -26.69
C ALA A 69 0.18 0.09 -25.19
N LEU A 70 -0.61 1.09 -24.82
CA LEU A 70 -0.76 1.58 -23.46
C LEU A 70 -2.12 1.12 -22.92
N PHE A 71 -2.13 0.61 -21.70
CA PHE A 71 -3.32 0.13 -21.03
C PHE A 71 -3.40 0.79 -19.65
N GLN A 72 -4.64 1.05 -19.22
CA GLN A 72 -4.95 1.60 -17.92
C GLN A 72 -5.84 0.61 -17.19
N LEU A 73 -5.64 0.44 -15.89
CA LEU A 73 -6.57 -0.35 -15.08
C LEU A 73 -7.92 0.36 -15.01
N VAL A 74 -8.99 -0.37 -15.29
CA VAL A 74 -10.35 0.14 -15.08
C VAL A 74 -10.65 0.11 -13.59
N VAL A 75 -10.37 1.21 -12.92
CA VAL A 75 -10.84 1.40 -11.55
C VAL A 75 -12.28 1.89 -11.66
N SER A 76 -13.23 0.96 -11.70
CA SER A 76 -14.62 1.36 -11.64
C SER A 76 -14.96 1.82 -10.23
N SER A 77 -15.81 2.83 -10.11
CA SER A 77 -16.42 3.22 -8.84
C SER A 77 -17.21 2.07 -8.19
N GLU A 78 -17.54 1.04 -8.97
CA GLU A 78 -18.14 -0.21 -8.51
C GLU A 78 -17.22 -1.08 -7.64
N ASN A 79 -15.89 -0.80 -7.61
CA ASN A 79 -14.93 -1.50 -6.76
C ASN A 79 -14.90 -0.99 -5.32
N TYR A 80 -15.50 0.17 -5.02
CA TYR A 80 -15.69 0.63 -3.66
C TYR A 80 -16.81 -0.14 -2.96
N TYR A 81 -16.74 -0.21 -1.62
CA TYR A 81 -17.87 -0.72 -0.84
C TYR A 81 -19.11 0.15 -1.04
N SER A 82 -20.27 -0.44 -0.93
CA SER A 82 -21.52 0.31 -0.95
C SER A 82 -21.76 1.02 0.38
N SER A 83 -22.61 2.04 0.38
CA SER A 83 -23.02 2.73 1.61
C SER A 83 -23.73 1.82 2.62
N GLY A 84 -24.23 0.65 2.19
CA GLY A 84 -24.83 -0.33 3.09
C GLY A 84 -23.80 -1.16 3.88
N ASP A 85 -22.53 -1.09 3.54
CA ASP A 85 -21.46 -1.80 4.23
C ASP A 85 -20.97 -1.03 5.46
N ILE A 86 -21.22 0.29 5.52
CA ILE A 86 -20.93 1.13 6.68
C ILE A 86 -22.08 1.02 7.67
N ILE A 87 -21.79 0.65 8.90
CA ILE A 87 -22.78 0.53 9.98
C ILE A 87 -22.48 1.53 11.13
N PRO A 88 -23.50 2.03 11.83
CA PRO A 88 -23.32 2.97 12.93
C PRO A 88 -22.73 2.29 14.16
N ILE A 89 -21.87 3.01 14.87
CA ILE A 89 -21.37 2.66 16.21
C ILE A 89 -22.07 3.58 17.21
N GLU A 90 -22.75 3.00 18.20
CA GLU A 90 -23.42 3.76 19.28
C GLU A 90 -22.69 3.63 20.64
N ALA A 91 -21.66 2.79 20.71
CA ALA A 91 -21.01 2.43 21.96
C ALA A 91 -20.17 3.57 22.57
N VAL A 92 -19.59 4.43 21.73
CA VAL A 92 -18.68 5.51 22.14
C VAL A 92 -18.94 6.80 21.36
N ILE A 93 -18.59 7.93 21.95
CA ILE A 93 -18.87 9.24 21.33
C ILE A 93 -17.89 9.55 20.21
N PHE A 94 -16.64 9.06 20.28
CA PHE A 94 -15.58 9.41 19.32
C PHE A 94 -15.78 8.72 17.97
N TYR A 95 -16.10 7.43 17.98
CA TYR A 95 -16.34 6.65 16.76
C TYR A 95 -17.83 6.54 16.52
N ASP A 96 -18.28 6.82 15.29
CA ASP A 96 -19.70 6.77 14.92
C ASP A 96 -20.03 5.74 13.84
N ARG A 97 -19.01 5.20 13.16
CA ARG A 97 -19.17 4.27 12.04
C ARG A 97 -18.09 3.21 12.00
N GLU A 98 -18.47 2.01 11.53
CA GLU A 98 -17.55 0.95 11.19
C GLU A 98 -17.85 0.33 9.83
N LEU A 99 -16.83 -0.27 9.22
CA LEU A 99 -16.91 -1.11 8.03
C LEU A 99 -16.00 -2.31 8.21
N ASP A 100 -16.48 -3.51 7.87
CA ASP A 100 -15.67 -4.74 7.90
C ASP A 100 -15.03 -5.00 6.53
N VAL A 101 -13.72 -5.17 6.50
CA VAL A 101 -12.99 -5.63 5.32
C VAL A 101 -12.14 -6.85 5.66
N ASN A 102 -12.51 -7.99 5.14
CA ASN A 102 -11.81 -9.26 5.42
C ASN A 102 -11.61 -9.55 6.92
N GLY A 103 -12.52 -9.07 7.76
CA GLY A 103 -12.47 -9.22 9.21
C GLY A 103 -11.69 -8.15 9.97
N ILE A 104 -11.08 -7.19 9.27
CA ILE A 104 -10.53 -5.97 9.88
C ILE A 104 -11.69 -4.98 10.04
N LYS A 105 -11.84 -4.43 11.23
CA LYS A 105 -12.84 -3.41 11.53
C LYS A 105 -12.27 -2.02 11.31
N LEU A 106 -12.73 -1.33 10.25
CA LEU A 106 -12.42 0.08 10.05
C LEU A 106 -13.31 0.92 10.97
N ILE A 107 -12.72 1.46 12.04
CA ILE A 107 -13.45 2.20 13.09
C ILE A 107 -13.21 3.69 12.87
N THR A 108 -14.26 4.45 12.61
CA THR A 108 -14.11 5.80 12.06
C THR A 108 -14.69 6.87 12.99
N ALA A 109 -13.90 7.94 13.16
CA ALA A 109 -14.29 9.10 13.95
C ALA A 109 -15.44 9.88 13.31
N GLY A 110 -16.42 10.23 14.14
CA GLY A 110 -17.53 11.07 13.82
C GLY A 110 -17.23 12.57 13.91
N GLU A 111 -18.30 13.39 13.94
CA GLU A 111 -18.20 14.81 14.23
C GLU A 111 -17.94 15.01 15.72
N ILE A 112 -16.76 15.51 16.07
CA ILE A 112 -16.36 15.69 17.46
C ILE A 112 -15.45 16.89 17.66
N GLY A 113 -15.60 17.58 18.80
CA GLY A 113 -14.73 18.70 19.17
C GLY A 113 -14.70 19.85 18.16
N GLY A 114 -15.77 20.00 17.36
CA GLY A 114 -15.86 20.99 16.29
C GLY A 114 -15.17 20.58 14.99
N GLN A 115 -14.63 19.35 14.92
CA GLN A 115 -14.15 18.75 13.69
C GLN A 115 -15.30 18.05 12.97
N GLN A 116 -15.30 18.13 11.64
CA GLN A 116 -16.21 17.36 10.81
C GLN A 116 -15.87 15.86 10.87
N ALA A 117 -16.88 15.02 10.70
CA ALA A 117 -16.67 13.59 10.54
C ALA A 117 -15.74 13.29 9.34
N VAL A 118 -15.03 12.17 9.42
CA VAL A 118 -14.29 11.64 8.27
C VAL A 118 -15.32 11.29 7.17
N PRO A 119 -15.12 11.67 5.90
CA PRO A 119 -16.06 11.35 4.83
C PRO A 119 -16.15 9.84 4.59
N ASP A 120 -17.33 9.34 4.26
CA ASP A 120 -17.55 7.92 3.95
C ASP A 120 -16.68 7.43 2.80
N ILE A 121 -16.42 8.29 1.80
CA ILE A 121 -15.55 7.93 0.69
C ILE A 121 -14.13 7.55 1.15
N TRP A 122 -13.61 8.16 2.22
CA TRP A 122 -12.31 7.82 2.77
C TRP A 122 -12.31 6.44 3.44
N ILE A 123 -13.41 6.07 4.10
CA ILE A 123 -13.60 4.72 4.64
C ILE A 123 -13.58 3.69 3.51
N TYR A 124 -14.28 3.97 2.41
CA TYR A 124 -14.30 3.11 1.24
C TYR A 124 -12.93 2.96 0.58
N LYS A 125 -12.16 4.05 0.46
CA LYS A 125 -10.80 4.01 -0.06
C LYS A 125 -9.87 3.16 0.83
N THR A 126 -9.98 3.31 2.15
CA THR A 126 -9.23 2.48 3.10
C THR A 126 -9.59 1.00 2.95
N ALA A 127 -10.88 0.69 2.85
CA ALA A 127 -11.34 -0.68 2.63
C ALA A 127 -10.83 -1.25 1.29
N GLN A 128 -10.89 -0.44 0.22
CA GLN A 128 -10.39 -0.85 -1.09
C GLN A 128 -8.87 -1.09 -1.07
N LEU A 129 -8.11 -0.26 -0.35
CA LEU A 129 -6.67 -0.50 -0.18
C LEU A 129 -6.40 -1.82 0.53
N PHE A 130 -7.10 -2.15 1.61
CA PHE A 130 -6.98 -3.45 2.25
C PHE A 130 -7.27 -4.61 1.29
N LYS A 131 -8.27 -4.47 0.41
CA LYS A 131 -8.55 -5.47 -0.64
C LYS A 131 -7.39 -5.60 -1.63
N LEU A 132 -6.81 -4.48 -2.07
CA LEU A 132 -5.67 -4.49 -2.99
C LEU A 132 -4.45 -5.15 -2.34
N LEU A 133 -4.18 -4.88 -1.05
CA LEU A 133 -3.08 -5.48 -0.31
C LEU A 133 -3.30 -6.97 0.00
N MET A 134 -4.53 -7.44 0.02
CA MET A 134 -4.92 -8.83 0.28
C MET A 134 -5.51 -9.52 -0.96
N ASP A 135 -5.10 -9.10 -2.16
CA ASP A 135 -5.54 -9.72 -3.41
C ASP A 135 -4.85 -11.08 -3.60
N LYS A 136 -5.65 -12.15 -3.42
CA LYS A 136 -5.18 -13.54 -3.53
C LYS A 136 -4.78 -13.96 -4.95
N ASP A 137 -5.23 -13.22 -5.96
CA ASP A 137 -5.01 -13.52 -7.38
C ASP A 137 -3.77 -12.77 -7.93
N SER A 138 -3.12 -11.93 -7.11
CA SER A 138 -1.88 -11.26 -7.46
C SER A 138 -0.71 -12.23 -7.61
N GLU A 139 0.23 -11.89 -8.51
CA GLU A 139 1.40 -12.70 -8.78
C GLU A 139 2.29 -12.91 -7.53
N GLY A 140 2.63 -14.15 -7.25
CA GLY A 140 3.52 -14.53 -6.14
C GLY A 140 2.82 -14.68 -4.80
N ILE A 141 1.51 -14.50 -4.72
CA ILE A 141 0.74 -14.73 -3.50
C ILE A 141 0.50 -16.23 -3.28
N ASP A 142 0.81 -16.68 -2.07
CA ASP A 142 0.39 -17.97 -1.53
C ASP A 142 -1.00 -17.79 -0.88
N SER A 143 -2.04 -18.21 -1.59
CA SER A 143 -3.42 -18.00 -1.15
C SER A 143 -3.77 -18.73 0.15
N ASP A 144 -3.11 -19.86 0.47
CA ASP A 144 -3.35 -20.57 1.73
C ASP A 144 -2.67 -19.82 2.90
N ALA A 145 -1.45 -19.32 2.71
CA ALA A 145 -0.77 -18.49 3.69
C ALA A 145 -1.51 -17.16 3.90
N GLN A 146 -1.97 -16.52 2.82
CA GLN A 146 -2.78 -15.30 2.92
C GLN A 146 -4.11 -15.54 3.64
N LEU A 147 -4.78 -16.66 3.40
CA LEU A 147 -6.00 -17.01 4.13
C LEU A 147 -5.71 -17.19 5.64
N ASN A 148 -4.56 -17.72 6.03
CA ASN A 148 -4.17 -17.81 7.43
C ASN A 148 -3.87 -16.42 8.01
N MET A 149 -3.24 -15.51 7.25
CA MET A 149 -3.08 -14.11 7.64
C MET A 149 -4.45 -13.45 7.90
N ILE A 150 -5.42 -13.65 7.03
CA ILE A 150 -6.79 -13.13 7.20
C ILE A 150 -7.46 -13.72 8.45
N LYS A 151 -7.30 -15.02 8.72
CA LYS A 151 -7.83 -15.64 9.95
C LYS A 151 -7.18 -15.06 11.20
N THR A 152 -5.88 -14.73 11.14
CA THR A 152 -5.18 -14.06 12.24
C THR A 152 -5.77 -12.67 12.46
N LEU A 153 -5.95 -11.86 11.40
CA LEU A 153 -6.60 -10.55 11.48
C LEU A 153 -8.01 -10.60 12.07
N LYS A 154 -8.74 -11.69 11.83
CA LYS A 154 -10.07 -11.93 12.43
C LYS A 154 -10.02 -12.35 13.90
N GLY A 155 -8.85 -12.58 14.46
CA GLY A 155 -8.72 -13.16 15.79
C GLY A 155 -9.17 -14.63 15.89
N GLU A 156 -9.27 -15.33 14.76
CA GLU A 156 -9.64 -16.75 14.75
C GLU A 156 -8.46 -17.66 15.19
N ILE A 157 -7.24 -17.25 14.84
CA ILE A 157 -5.97 -17.90 15.16
C ILE A 157 -4.90 -16.86 15.53
N GLY A 158 -3.72 -17.32 15.90
CA GLY A 158 -2.56 -16.46 16.14
C GLY A 158 -2.40 -16.03 17.60
N TRP A 159 -1.42 -15.14 17.85
CA TRP A 159 -1.01 -14.74 19.18
C TRP A 159 -2.06 -13.85 19.90
N HIS A 160 -2.96 -13.22 19.16
CA HIS A 160 -4.05 -12.40 19.71
C HIS A 160 -5.44 -13.03 19.47
N GLN A 161 -5.52 -14.36 19.47
CA GLN A 161 -6.79 -15.07 19.26
C GLN A 161 -7.88 -14.60 20.23
N GLY A 162 -9.06 -14.30 19.68
CA GLY A 162 -10.21 -13.74 20.41
C GLY A 162 -10.39 -12.25 20.20
N TYR A 163 -9.40 -11.55 19.65
CA TYR A 163 -9.44 -10.11 19.38
C TYR A 163 -9.26 -9.86 17.89
N PRO A 164 -10.30 -9.44 17.16
CA PRO A 164 -10.17 -9.05 15.75
C PRO A 164 -9.34 -7.78 15.61
N SER A 165 -8.67 -7.63 14.50
CA SER A 165 -7.92 -6.41 14.20
C SER A 165 -8.87 -5.27 13.85
N GLY A 166 -8.59 -4.10 14.43
CA GLY A 166 -9.22 -2.84 14.09
C GLY A 166 -8.23 -1.88 13.45
N GLN A 167 -8.71 -1.10 12.49
CA GLN A 167 -7.99 0.04 11.94
C GLN A 167 -8.78 1.30 12.28
N ARG A 168 -8.17 2.17 13.06
CA ARG A 168 -8.76 3.45 13.43
C ARG A 168 -8.57 4.46 12.31
N ILE A 169 -9.61 5.23 12.02
CA ILE A 169 -9.57 6.32 11.04
C ILE A 169 -10.09 7.59 11.73
N ALA A 170 -9.31 8.64 11.74
CA ALA A 170 -9.70 9.91 12.31
C ALA A 170 -9.26 11.09 11.45
N ARG A 171 -9.83 12.26 11.70
CA ARG A 171 -9.37 13.49 11.06
C ARG A 171 -8.03 13.90 11.68
N GLY A 172 -7.05 14.14 10.83
CA GLY A 172 -5.72 14.57 11.24
C GLY A 172 -5.67 15.99 11.78
N GLY A 173 -4.47 16.43 12.06
CA GLY A 173 -4.22 17.78 12.56
C GLY A 173 -3.74 17.82 14.00
N GLY A 174 -3.35 16.67 14.58
CA GLY A 174 -2.64 16.62 15.86
C GLY A 174 -3.32 17.40 16.97
N ASN A 175 -4.63 17.26 17.11
CA ASN A 175 -5.37 18.05 18.07
C ASN A 175 -5.72 17.26 19.32
N GLU A 176 -6.07 18.01 20.34
CA GLU A 176 -6.48 17.52 21.66
C GLU A 176 -7.70 16.59 21.66
N TYR A 177 -8.36 16.40 20.53
CA TYR A 177 -9.53 15.53 20.40
C TYR A 177 -9.21 14.12 19.94
N SER A 178 -7.96 13.88 19.49
CA SER A 178 -7.55 12.55 19.08
C SER A 178 -7.27 11.64 20.29
N PRO A 179 -7.82 10.42 20.35
CA PRO A 179 -7.52 9.47 21.41
C PRO A 179 -6.03 9.20 21.60
N GLY A 180 -5.27 9.12 20.53
CA GLY A 180 -3.82 8.91 20.56
C GLY A 180 -3.06 10.04 21.27
N PHE A 181 -3.51 11.29 21.15
CA PHE A 181 -2.92 12.43 21.86
C PHE A 181 -3.38 12.58 23.30
N LEU A 182 -4.55 12.04 23.63
CA LEU A 182 -5.09 12.09 24.98
C LEU A 182 -4.42 11.08 25.92
N GLY A 183 -3.81 10.01 25.37
CA GLY A 183 -3.18 8.96 26.14
C GLY A 183 -4.11 8.43 27.26
N ASP A 184 -3.61 8.34 28.48
CA ASP A 184 -4.37 7.84 29.64
C ASP A 184 -5.59 8.72 30.01
N SER A 185 -5.66 9.96 29.47
CA SER A 185 -6.78 10.86 29.72
C SER A 185 -7.96 10.65 28.76
N ARG A 186 -7.80 9.82 27.72
CA ARG A 186 -8.81 9.68 26.64
C ARG A 186 -10.19 9.28 27.16
N ASN A 187 -10.24 8.44 28.17
CA ASN A 187 -11.49 7.98 28.76
C ASN A 187 -12.23 9.07 29.54
N GLN A 188 -11.55 10.15 29.98
CA GLN A 188 -12.18 11.32 30.62
C GLN A 188 -12.93 12.17 29.58
N PHE A 189 -12.38 12.28 28.37
CA PHE A 189 -13.00 13.04 27.28
C PHE A 189 -14.04 12.20 26.54
N TYR A 190 -13.77 10.92 26.38
CA TYR A 190 -14.63 9.97 25.64
C TYR A 190 -14.94 8.74 26.51
N PRO A 191 -15.89 8.86 27.48
CA PRO A 191 -16.21 7.76 28.37
C PRO A 191 -16.57 6.47 27.62
N GLY A 192 -15.90 5.37 27.97
CA GLY A 192 -16.09 4.06 27.36
C GLY A 192 -15.19 3.76 26.16
N ILE A 193 -14.37 4.72 25.69
CA ILE A 193 -13.51 4.50 24.51
C ILE A 193 -12.48 3.40 24.76
N GLU A 194 -11.87 3.32 25.94
CA GLU A 194 -10.91 2.27 26.27
C GLU A 194 -11.56 0.89 26.21
N ALA A 195 -12.72 0.73 26.86
CA ALA A 195 -13.44 -0.54 26.87
C ALA A 195 -13.88 -0.97 25.45
N PHE A 196 -14.17 -0.02 24.58
CA PHE A 196 -14.47 -0.29 23.18
C PHE A 196 -13.21 -0.68 22.39
N GLU A 197 -12.11 0.05 22.58
CA GLU A 197 -10.84 -0.24 21.91
C GLU A 197 -10.23 -1.58 22.36
N ASP A 198 -10.44 -1.97 23.61
CA ASP A 198 -9.98 -3.25 24.18
C ASP A 198 -10.66 -4.49 23.56
N GLU A 199 -11.72 -4.30 22.75
CA GLU A 199 -12.33 -5.40 21.99
C GLU A 199 -11.53 -5.78 20.74
N PHE A 200 -10.50 -5.00 20.39
CA PHE A 200 -9.71 -5.15 19.16
C PHE A 200 -8.21 -5.21 19.45
N THR A 201 -7.46 -5.73 18.48
CA THR A 201 -6.04 -5.37 18.37
C THR A 201 -5.92 -4.12 17.49
N LEU A 202 -5.31 -3.08 18.04
CA LEU A 202 -5.20 -1.77 17.39
C LEU A 202 -3.73 -1.36 17.30
N ASP A 203 -3.35 -0.81 16.16
CA ASP A 203 -2.11 -0.09 15.96
C ASP A 203 -2.41 1.41 15.79
N ASP A 204 -1.66 2.08 14.93
CA ASP A 204 -1.81 3.49 14.67
C ASP A 204 -3.15 3.85 14.02
N MET A 205 -3.37 5.13 13.92
CA MET A 205 -4.56 5.72 13.36
C MET A 205 -4.26 6.18 11.93
N VAL A 206 -5.06 5.79 10.95
CA VAL A 206 -5.06 6.43 9.63
C VAL A 206 -5.63 7.84 9.80
N TRP A 207 -4.84 8.83 9.42
CA TRP A 207 -5.21 10.23 9.54
C TRP A 207 -5.74 10.75 8.20
N TYR A 208 -7.05 10.91 8.12
CA TYR A 208 -7.63 11.66 7.03
C TYR A 208 -7.20 13.13 7.14
N LYS A 209 -6.48 13.63 6.14
CA LYS A 209 -5.89 14.98 6.14
C LYS A 209 -5.00 15.25 7.35
N ASN A 210 -4.03 14.37 7.55
CA ASN A 210 -3.14 14.45 8.70
C ASN A 210 -2.34 15.75 8.74
N ILE A 211 -1.95 16.29 7.59
CA ILE A 211 -1.02 17.41 7.57
C ILE A 211 -1.54 18.48 6.62
N ASP A 212 -2.01 19.57 7.20
CA ASP A 212 -2.50 20.76 6.48
C ASP A 212 -1.49 21.35 5.48
N SER A 213 -0.21 20.98 5.56
CA SER A 213 0.87 21.46 4.72
C SER A 213 1.27 20.50 3.60
N ARG A 214 0.83 19.25 3.61
CA ARG A 214 1.07 18.32 2.51
C ARG A 214 0.13 18.63 1.37
N GLY A 215 0.68 18.86 0.20
CA GLY A 215 -0.04 19.43 -0.92
C GLY A 215 -0.41 18.45 -2.03
N THR A 216 -0.19 17.15 -1.86
CA THR A 216 -0.38 16.17 -2.94
C THR A 216 -1.13 14.94 -2.47
N GLY A 217 -1.91 14.31 -3.33
CA GLY A 217 -2.60 13.06 -3.04
C GLY A 217 -1.64 11.88 -2.83
N ASP A 218 -0.38 12.02 -3.22
CA ASP A 218 0.67 11.03 -2.90
C ASP A 218 0.92 10.97 -1.39
N ASP A 219 0.78 12.07 -0.65
CA ASP A 219 0.86 12.08 0.81
C ASP A 219 -0.31 11.35 1.47
N ASP A 220 -1.52 11.46 0.90
CA ASP A 220 -2.68 10.68 1.35
C ASP A 220 -2.48 9.18 1.09
N ILE A 221 -1.87 8.82 -0.05
CA ILE A 221 -1.52 7.43 -0.39
C ILE A 221 -0.49 6.90 0.61
N ASN A 222 0.56 7.68 0.90
CA ASN A 222 1.58 7.29 1.86
C ASN A 222 0.97 7.03 3.25
N GLU A 223 0.23 8.00 3.76
CA GLU A 223 -0.41 7.93 5.09
C GLU A 223 -1.27 6.67 5.24
N ILE A 224 -2.11 6.36 4.25
CA ILE A 224 -3.03 5.24 4.35
C ILE A 224 -2.30 3.89 4.19
N ILE A 225 -1.29 3.79 3.32
CA ILE A 225 -0.50 2.55 3.14
C ILE A 225 0.36 2.28 4.37
N GLU A 226 1.04 3.28 4.90
CA GLU A 226 1.87 3.16 6.10
C GLU A 226 1.09 2.49 7.23
N HIS A 227 -0.01 3.08 7.65
CA HIS A 227 -0.78 2.58 8.79
C HIS A 227 -1.54 1.28 8.52
N THR A 228 -1.95 1.02 7.26
CA THR A 228 -2.51 -0.28 6.89
C THR A 228 -1.44 -1.38 6.89
N LEU A 229 -0.21 -1.09 6.48
CA LEU A 229 0.91 -2.02 6.60
C LEU A 229 1.27 -2.32 8.04
N HIS A 230 1.26 -1.32 8.94
CA HIS A 230 1.47 -1.55 10.37
C HIS A 230 0.48 -2.59 10.91
N THR A 231 -0.81 -2.43 10.61
CA THR A 231 -1.85 -3.37 11.00
C THR A 231 -1.64 -4.76 10.39
N LEU A 232 -1.32 -4.85 9.09
CA LEU A 232 -1.10 -6.13 8.41
C LEU A 232 0.15 -6.86 8.93
N HIS A 233 1.28 -6.17 9.09
CA HIS A 233 2.52 -6.78 9.58
C HIS A 233 2.36 -7.31 11.01
N ARG A 234 1.85 -6.46 11.91
CA ARG A 234 1.77 -6.76 13.33
C ARG A 234 0.72 -7.81 13.66
N PHE A 235 -0.49 -7.67 13.11
CA PHE A 235 -1.64 -8.48 13.50
C PHE A 235 -2.04 -9.54 12.47
N GLY A 236 -1.55 -9.46 11.26
CA GLY A 236 -1.85 -10.41 10.20
C GLY A 236 -0.71 -11.37 9.91
N VAL A 237 0.42 -10.85 9.47
CA VAL A 237 1.59 -11.64 9.07
C VAL A 237 2.18 -12.36 10.27
N ARG A 238 2.41 -11.65 11.38
CA ARG A 238 2.86 -12.25 12.63
C ARG A 238 1.80 -13.21 13.16
N GLY A 239 2.10 -14.49 13.13
CA GLY A 239 1.22 -15.58 13.56
C GLY A 239 0.29 -16.12 12.48
N GLY A 240 0.14 -15.45 11.34
CA GLY A 240 -0.60 -15.94 10.18
C GLY A 240 0.28 -16.69 9.18
N VAL A 241 1.52 -16.29 9.04
CA VAL A 241 2.51 -16.98 8.21
C VAL A 241 3.30 -17.98 9.06
N GLU A 242 3.56 -19.17 8.52
CA GLU A 242 4.28 -20.21 9.25
C GLU A 242 5.66 -19.73 9.71
N GLY A 243 5.95 -19.91 10.99
CA GLY A 243 7.22 -19.51 11.61
C GLY A 243 7.35 -18.03 11.95
N SER A 244 6.37 -17.18 11.63
CA SER A 244 6.45 -15.72 11.81
C SER A 244 6.29 -15.22 13.26
N THR A 245 5.61 -15.98 14.12
CA THR A 245 5.14 -15.51 15.45
C THR A 245 6.27 -14.92 16.30
N GLU A 246 7.37 -15.68 16.44
CA GLU A 246 8.49 -15.25 17.29
C GLU A 246 9.46 -14.34 16.54
N VAL A 247 9.70 -14.60 15.26
CA VAL A 247 10.71 -13.90 14.46
C VAL A 247 10.29 -12.48 14.06
N LEU A 248 8.96 -12.23 13.97
CA LEU A 248 8.38 -10.92 13.71
C LEU A 248 7.79 -10.26 14.97
N ASN A 249 8.16 -10.74 16.16
CA ASN A 249 7.70 -10.12 17.40
C ASN A 249 8.29 -8.73 17.59
N ILE A 250 7.43 -7.71 17.76
CA ILE A 250 7.80 -6.32 18.02
C ILE A 250 7.28 -5.80 19.37
N GLU A 251 6.69 -6.67 20.22
CA GLU A 251 6.12 -6.30 21.52
C GLU A 251 7.23 -6.07 22.55
N ALA A 252 8.08 -5.07 22.29
CA ALA A 252 9.29 -4.80 23.09
C ALA A 252 8.99 -4.25 24.49
N GLU A 253 7.80 -3.77 24.74
CA GLU A 253 7.36 -3.33 26.06
C GLU A 253 7.19 -4.52 27.02
N GLU A 254 6.74 -5.66 26.50
CA GLU A 254 6.42 -6.84 27.28
C GLU A 254 7.54 -7.90 27.25
N GLU A 255 8.30 -7.97 26.15
CA GLU A 255 9.24 -9.05 25.87
C GLU A 255 10.62 -8.51 25.43
N ASP A 256 11.65 -9.37 25.48
CA ASP A 256 12.95 -9.10 24.90
C ASP A 256 13.01 -9.51 23.43
N VAL A 257 12.79 -8.54 22.55
CA VAL A 257 12.78 -8.76 21.08
C VAL A 257 14.16 -8.63 20.42
N SER A 258 15.24 -8.43 21.19
CA SER A 258 16.58 -8.16 20.66
C SER A 258 17.19 -9.28 19.81
N ASN A 259 16.61 -10.47 19.83
CA ASN A 259 17.03 -11.64 19.06
C ASN A 259 16.01 -12.07 17.98
N THR A 260 14.96 -11.29 17.77
CA THR A 260 14.00 -11.58 16.69
C THR A 260 14.62 -11.25 15.33
N ASP A 261 14.18 -11.93 14.27
CA ASP A 261 14.73 -11.67 12.92
C ASP A 261 14.42 -10.24 12.47
N VAL A 262 13.25 -9.70 12.83
CA VAL A 262 12.91 -8.30 12.51
C VAL A 262 13.84 -7.31 13.21
N PHE A 263 14.19 -7.54 14.47
CA PHE A 263 15.16 -6.67 15.19
C PHE A 263 16.55 -6.77 14.59
N LEU A 264 17.01 -7.98 14.28
CA LEU A 264 18.33 -8.19 13.68
C LEU A 264 18.43 -7.55 12.30
N ALA A 265 17.35 -7.65 11.50
CA ALA A 265 17.27 -7.01 10.19
C ALA A 265 17.26 -5.47 10.29
N MET A 266 16.49 -4.92 11.22
CA MET A 266 16.48 -3.47 11.51
C MET A 266 17.87 -2.98 11.95
N LYS A 267 18.52 -3.71 12.85
CA LYS A 267 19.86 -3.36 13.34
C LYS A 267 20.91 -3.43 12.23
N GLU A 268 20.82 -4.40 11.32
CA GLU A 268 21.68 -4.47 10.13
C GLU A 268 21.46 -3.25 9.23
N ALA A 269 20.18 -2.88 8.94
CA ALA A 269 19.84 -1.72 8.16
C ALA A 269 20.43 -0.44 8.76
N HIS A 270 20.29 -0.24 10.07
CA HIS A 270 20.89 0.89 10.77
C HIS A 270 22.41 0.90 10.65
N ASN A 271 23.08 -0.23 10.95
CA ASN A 271 24.55 -0.33 10.90
C ASN A 271 25.13 -0.09 9.50
N ASN A 272 24.36 -0.39 8.46
CA ASN A 272 24.75 -0.19 7.06
C ASN A 272 24.30 1.19 6.50
N GLY A 273 23.75 2.06 7.34
CA GLY A 273 23.30 3.40 6.97
C GLY A 273 22.08 3.37 6.02
N VAL A 274 21.25 2.34 6.12
CA VAL A 274 19.97 2.25 5.38
C VAL A 274 18.86 2.90 6.19
N PHE A 275 18.73 2.55 7.47
CA PHE A 275 17.69 3.05 8.37
C PHE A 275 18.29 4.07 9.34
N ASP A 276 17.89 5.34 9.20
CA ASP A 276 18.24 6.43 10.09
C ASP A 276 17.30 6.46 11.29
N ILE A 277 17.86 6.38 12.48
CA ILE A 277 17.11 6.33 13.72
C ILE A 277 17.20 7.63 14.55
N GLU A 278 17.76 8.69 13.99
CA GLU A 278 17.92 9.99 14.71
C GLU A 278 16.55 10.54 15.15
N GLY A 279 15.50 10.35 14.33
CA GLY A 279 14.13 10.72 14.67
C GLY A 279 13.55 9.98 15.89
N TYR A 280 14.15 8.83 16.25
CA TYR A 280 13.75 7.99 17.39
C TYR A 280 14.73 8.10 18.57
N GLY A 281 15.58 9.13 18.57
CA GLY A 281 16.56 9.41 19.64
C GLY A 281 17.96 8.87 19.40
N GLY A 282 18.26 8.27 18.24
CA GLY A 282 19.61 7.95 17.77
C GLY A 282 20.31 6.79 18.48
N ASP A 283 19.66 6.09 19.41
CA ASP A 283 20.24 4.94 20.14
C ASP A 283 19.49 3.64 19.82
N ILE A 284 20.11 2.79 19.02
CA ILE A 284 19.57 1.47 18.65
C ILE A 284 19.34 0.54 19.85
N ASN A 285 19.94 0.82 21.01
CA ASN A 285 19.78 0.04 22.23
C ASN A 285 18.71 0.63 23.17
N ASN A 286 18.08 1.75 22.81
CA ASN A 286 16.99 2.31 23.57
C ASN A 286 15.72 1.46 23.41
N ARG A 287 15.44 0.60 24.39
CA ARG A 287 14.30 -0.31 24.37
C ARG A 287 12.96 0.40 24.29
N ASP A 288 12.85 1.59 24.87
CA ASP A 288 11.59 2.36 24.86
C ASP A 288 11.22 2.84 23.45
N ALA A 289 12.22 2.97 22.55
CA ALA A 289 12.00 3.34 21.15
C ALA A 289 11.77 2.13 20.22
N TRP A 290 12.07 0.91 20.66
CA TRP A 290 11.99 -0.28 19.80
C TRP A 290 10.61 -0.53 19.20
N PRO A 291 9.47 -0.40 19.94
CA PRO A 291 8.15 -0.65 19.36
C PRO A 291 7.90 0.21 18.11
N VAL A 292 8.25 1.50 18.19
CA VAL A 292 8.10 2.43 17.06
C VAL A 292 9.11 2.11 15.96
N MET A 293 10.41 2.01 16.29
CA MET A 293 11.46 1.73 15.30
C MET A 293 11.20 0.44 14.52
N LEU A 294 10.76 -0.64 15.17
CA LEU A 294 10.51 -1.93 14.52
C LEU A 294 9.30 -1.87 13.60
N LYS A 295 8.31 -1.10 13.95
CA LYS A 295 7.13 -0.87 13.15
C LYS A 295 7.45 -0.08 11.88
N GLU A 296 8.12 1.06 12.04
CA GLU A 296 8.55 1.91 10.94
C GLU A 296 9.53 1.17 10.01
N TYR A 297 10.47 0.43 10.56
CA TYR A 297 11.41 -0.38 9.79
C TYR A 297 10.70 -1.35 8.83
N GLN A 298 9.66 -2.06 9.29
CA GLN A 298 8.93 -3.02 8.45
C GLN A 298 8.20 -2.32 7.29
N TYR A 299 7.60 -1.19 7.55
CA TYR A 299 6.93 -0.38 6.55
C TYR A 299 7.92 0.18 5.52
N LEU A 300 9.01 0.80 5.96
CA LEU A 300 10.05 1.36 5.08
C LEU A 300 10.77 0.28 4.25
N LEU A 301 11.05 -0.88 4.84
CA LEU A 301 11.54 -2.05 4.12
C LEU A 301 10.58 -2.44 3.00
N THR A 302 9.29 -2.50 3.29
CA THR A 302 8.26 -2.83 2.31
C THR A 302 8.22 -1.81 1.18
N TYR A 303 8.30 -0.51 1.49
CA TYR A 303 8.40 0.56 0.49
C TYR A 303 9.64 0.46 -0.38
N GLY A 304 10.79 0.14 0.20
CA GLY A 304 12.01 -0.12 -0.56
C GLY A 304 11.85 -1.29 -1.53
N MET A 305 11.24 -2.38 -1.08
CA MET A 305 10.98 -3.57 -1.90
C MET A 305 9.93 -3.34 -2.99
N TRP A 306 9.01 -2.39 -2.82
CA TRP A 306 7.97 -2.02 -3.79
C TRP A 306 8.36 -0.85 -4.69
N GLU A 307 9.49 -0.19 -4.44
CA GLU A 307 9.91 1.03 -5.12
C GLU A 307 8.86 2.17 -4.97
N PHE A 308 8.28 2.31 -3.75
CA PHE A 308 7.20 3.26 -3.44
C PHE A 308 7.69 4.59 -2.87
N SER A 309 8.99 4.88 -2.97
CA SER A 309 9.58 6.13 -2.47
C SER A 309 8.91 7.40 -3.00
N GLU A 310 8.28 7.33 -4.19
CA GLU A 310 7.59 8.46 -4.82
C GLU A 310 6.35 8.94 -4.05
N PHE A 311 5.74 8.09 -3.22
CA PHE A 311 4.61 8.47 -2.37
C PHE A 311 5.04 9.14 -1.06
N TRP A 312 6.32 9.10 -0.73
CA TRP A 312 6.84 9.78 0.45
C TRP A 312 7.03 11.28 0.19
N GLU A 313 6.94 12.11 1.24
CA GLU A 313 7.19 13.53 1.18
C GLU A 313 8.52 13.84 0.47
N GLY A 314 8.46 14.64 -0.58
CA GLY A 314 9.62 14.94 -1.41
C GLY A 314 10.12 13.77 -2.27
N GLY A 315 9.38 12.67 -2.38
CA GLY A 315 9.70 11.54 -3.26
C GLY A 315 10.90 10.71 -2.82
N SER A 316 11.23 10.67 -1.52
CA SER A 316 12.55 10.23 -1.12
C SER A 316 12.65 9.17 -0.02
N LEU A 317 11.67 8.96 0.83
CA LEU A 317 11.78 8.21 2.10
C LEU A 317 12.86 8.75 3.06
N SER A 318 13.37 9.96 2.80
CA SER A 318 14.47 10.58 3.56
C SER A 318 13.91 11.50 4.66
N PRO A 319 14.51 11.57 5.83
CA PRO A 319 15.84 10.99 6.13
C PRO A 319 15.84 9.52 6.57
N GLU A 320 14.69 8.94 6.85
CA GLU A 320 14.58 7.66 7.57
C GLU A 320 15.08 6.47 6.77
N TRP A 321 14.93 6.48 5.43
CA TRP A 321 15.37 5.39 4.57
C TRP A 321 16.27 5.88 3.43
N ASN A 322 17.49 5.40 3.40
CA ASN A 322 18.52 5.86 2.47
C ASN A 322 18.28 5.42 1.04
N ASP A 323 18.74 6.24 0.07
CA ASP A 323 18.64 6.01 -1.37
C ASP A 323 19.20 4.67 -1.84
N ASN A 324 20.20 4.13 -1.13
CA ASN A 324 20.87 2.88 -1.48
C ASN A 324 20.03 1.62 -1.26
N ALA A 325 18.82 1.73 -0.70
CA ALA A 325 17.93 0.61 -0.40
C ALA A 325 16.46 0.87 -0.84
N ARG A 326 16.24 1.71 -1.85
CA ARG A 326 14.91 2.01 -2.38
C ARG A 326 14.45 1.11 -3.51
N THR A 327 15.21 0.08 -3.82
CA THR A 327 14.90 -0.98 -4.79
C THR A 327 15.21 -2.34 -4.19
N PRO A 328 14.61 -3.43 -4.69
CA PRO A 328 14.92 -4.78 -4.22
C PRO A 328 16.42 -5.12 -4.27
N GLU A 329 17.14 -4.71 -5.32
CA GLU A 329 18.58 -4.91 -5.44
C GLU A 329 19.35 -4.10 -4.40
N GLY A 330 18.91 -2.87 -4.14
CA GLY A 330 19.49 -2.02 -3.13
C GLY A 330 19.29 -2.59 -1.73
N VAL A 331 18.10 -3.08 -1.41
CA VAL A 331 17.81 -3.77 -0.14
C VAL A 331 18.67 -5.02 -0.02
N LEU A 332 18.73 -5.88 -1.05
CA LEU A 332 19.59 -7.08 -1.04
C LEU A 332 21.06 -6.75 -0.77
N ALA A 333 21.56 -5.66 -1.35
CA ALA A 333 22.96 -5.26 -1.21
C ALA A 333 23.30 -4.65 0.16
N ASN A 334 22.37 -3.89 0.77
CA ASN A 334 22.64 -3.08 1.94
C ASN A 334 21.88 -3.53 3.20
N ASN A 335 20.83 -4.33 3.05
CA ASN A 335 20.09 -4.96 4.15
C ASN A 335 19.63 -6.38 3.79
N PRO A 336 20.56 -7.33 3.58
CA PRO A 336 20.24 -8.71 3.17
C PRO A 336 19.33 -9.45 4.14
N LEU A 337 19.40 -9.21 5.45
CA LEU A 337 18.47 -9.79 6.41
C LEU A 337 17.04 -9.29 6.19
N GLY A 338 16.89 -7.99 5.94
CA GLY A 338 15.59 -7.40 5.57
C GLY A 338 15.05 -7.96 4.27
N TYR A 339 15.88 -8.08 3.24
CA TYR A 339 15.50 -8.71 1.98
C TYR A 339 14.99 -10.14 2.18
N GLN A 340 15.66 -10.94 3.01
CA GLN A 340 15.23 -12.30 3.32
C GLN A 340 13.90 -12.29 4.10
N LEU A 341 13.77 -11.43 5.11
CA LEU A 341 12.57 -11.28 5.93
C LEU A 341 11.35 -10.94 5.07
N TYR A 342 11.47 -9.95 4.19
CA TYR A 342 10.41 -9.56 3.26
C TYR A 342 9.98 -10.72 2.35
N ASN A 343 10.94 -11.39 1.69
CA ASN A 343 10.63 -12.47 0.75
C ASN A 343 10.05 -13.71 1.44
N THR A 344 10.39 -13.94 2.72
CA THR A 344 9.90 -15.09 3.48
C THR A 344 8.50 -14.85 4.05
N TYR A 345 8.22 -13.67 4.58
CA TYR A 345 7.02 -13.44 5.38
C TYR A 345 6.03 -12.45 4.79
N PHE A 346 6.48 -11.39 4.09
CA PHE A 346 5.59 -10.35 3.61
C PHE A 346 5.12 -10.61 2.18
N LYS A 347 6.06 -10.84 1.27
CA LYS A 347 5.78 -11.08 -0.15
C LYS A 347 4.77 -12.19 -0.42
N PRO A 348 4.74 -13.31 0.31
CA PRO A 348 3.79 -14.38 0.02
C PRO A 348 2.34 -14.02 0.35
N VAL A 349 2.09 -13.00 1.17
CA VAL A 349 0.75 -12.73 1.71
C VAL A 349 0.26 -11.30 1.53
N ILE A 350 1.15 -10.35 1.19
CA ILE A 350 0.79 -8.96 0.92
C ILE A 350 1.06 -8.64 -0.54
N SER A 351 0.02 -8.31 -1.27
CA SER A 351 0.08 -7.93 -2.69
C SER A 351 0.61 -6.51 -2.87
N ILE A 352 1.34 -6.27 -3.94
CA ILE A 352 1.82 -4.94 -4.30
C ILE A 352 0.72 -4.21 -5.07
N PRO A 353 0.12 -3.15 -4.52
CA PRO A 353 -0.93 -2.41 -5.24
C PRO A 353 -0.33 -1.65 -6.43
N ASN A 354 -1.09 -1.54 -7.51
CA ASN A 354 -0.67 -0.78 -8.67
C ASN A 354 -0.69 0.73 -8.35
N LYS A 355 0.39 1.45 -8.66
CA LYS A 355 0.54 2.89 -8.38
C LYS A 355 -0.50 3.75 -9.08
N GLU A 356 -0.83 3.44 -10.34
CA GLU A 356 -1.84 4.16 -11.11
C GLU A 356 -3.24 3.98 -10.51
N VAL A 357 -3.53 2.78 -9.99
CA VAL A 357 -4.77 2.51 -9.26
C VAL A 357 -4.86 3.36 -8.01
N LEU A 358 -3.78 3.41 -7.22
CA LEU A 358 -3.73 4.22 -6.01
C LEU A 358 -3.96 5.70 -6.33
N ARG A 359 -3.25 6.23 -7.34
CA ARG A 359 -3.44 7.62 -7.78
C ARG A 359 -4.86 7.88 -8.25
N THR A 360 -5.44 7.00 -9.05
CA THR A 360 -6.83 7.13 -9.49
C THR A 360 -7.81 7.14 -8.33
N MET A 361 -7.62 6.28 -7.32
CA MET A 361 -8.47 6.25 -6.13
C MET A 361 -8.43 7.57 -5.35
N PHE A 362 -7.28 8.25 -5.30
CA PHE A 362 -7.10 9.49 -4.54
C PHE A 362 -7.26 10.77 -5.39
N GLN A 363 -7.43 10.63 -6.71
CA GLN A 363 -7.74 11.73 -7.64
C GLN A 363 -9.21 12.12 -7.69
N ASP A 364 -10.11 11.28 -7.24
CA ASP A 364 -11.55 11.44 -7.44
C ASP A 364 -12.14 12.68 -6.77
N ASN A 365 -11.29 13.53 -6.19
CA ASN A 365 -11.68 14.75 -5.55
C ASN A 365 -12.84 14.52 -4.57
N ASP A 366 -12.59 13.75 -3.53
CA ASP A 366 -13.56 13.51 -2.46
C ASP A 366 -14.00 14.83 -1.80
N GLN A 367 -14.59 15.70 -2.61
CA GLN A 367 -15.00 17.07 -2.34
C GLN A 367 -13.81 18.05 -2.18
N GLY A 368 -12.71 17.80 -2.88
CA GLY A 368 -11.50 18.62 -2.79
C GLY A 368 -10.70 18.37 -1.52
N GLU A 369 -10.95 17.26 -0.88
CA GLU A 369 -10.36 16.97 0.41
C GLU A 369 -9.19 15.98 0.35
N SER A 370 -8.95 15.27 -0.74
CA SER A 370 -7.78 14.40 -0.90
C SER A 370 -6.47 15.18 -1.11
N GLY A 371 -6.54 16.43 -1.52
CA GLY A 371 -5.36 17.23 -1.87
C GLY A 371 -4.72 16.85 -3.21
N TYR A 372 -5.08 15.72 -3.80
CA TYR A 372 -4.56 15.30 -5.09
C TYR A 372 -5.16 16.11 -6.23
N THR A 373 -4.30 16.76 -7.02
CA THR A 373 -4.65 17.38 -8.29
C THR A 373 -3.85 16.65 -9.38
N PRO A 374 -4.51 16.04 -10.36
CA PRO A 374 -3.81 15.44 -11.48
C PRO A 374 -2.98 16.50 -12.22
N ASP A 375 -1.80 16.12 -12.68
CA ASP A 375 -0.95 16.94 -13.57
C ASP A 375 -1.65 17.25 -14.90
#